data_6592f987f721af16f59247a7fc30e159
#
_entry.id   6592f987f721af16f59247a7fc30e159
#
_cell.length_a   1.000
_cell.length_b   1.000
_cell.length_c   1.000
_cell.angle_alpha   90.00
_cell.angle_beta   90.00
_cell.angle_gamma   90.00
#
_symmetry.space_group_name_H-M   'P 1'
#
loop_
_entity.id
_entity.type
_entity.pdbx_description
1 polymer ?
#
loop_
_entity_poly.entity_id
_entity_poly.type
_entity_poly.pdbx_seq_one_letter_code
_entity_poly.pdbx_strand_id
1 'polypeptide(L)'
;MKLPYNIGEPLNITTFGSGDNSSKGCDFVSNYETIINEIQETAKSNGYPIDGVVFKFNDCAYGRSLGETTHHFKNALAFKFYDDTYTTRLLDIEWTMGRTGVLTPVAIFEPVDIDGSTVERASLHNISVMAGIFSPLGPHKYQEIEVFKANMIIPQIASANKEGLYEENKILIPRECPVCGGMTQHWAENDSVVLVCID
;
A
#
# COMPACT_ATOMS: atom_id res chain seq x y z
N MET A 1 24.11 -8.26 1.10
CA MET A 1 23.74 -8.40 2.51
C MET A 1 22.88 -9.64 2.60
N LYS A 2 23.37 -10.74 3.16
CA LYS A 2 22.58 -11.96 3.34
C LYS A 2 21.54 -11.63 4.41
N LEU A 3 20.26 -11.75 4.08
CA LEU A 3 19.21 -11.73 5.09
C LEU A 3 19.50 -12.85 6.10
N PRO A 4 19.51 -12.59 7.41
CA PRO A 4 19.94 -13.54 8.43
C PRO A 4 18.92 -14.66 8.69
N TYR A 5 17.89 -14.80 7.89
CA TYR A 5 16.78 -15.70 8.12
C TYR A 5 16.73 -16.80 7.06
N ASN A 6 17.53 -17.82 7.26
CA ASN A 6 17.12 -19.14 6.87
C ASN A 6 16.05 -19.53 7.90
N ILE A 7 14.81 -19.17 7.69
CA ILE A 7 13.67 -19.73 8.41
C ILE A 7 13.78 -21.21 8.12
N GLY A 8 14.16 -21.98 9.13
CA GLY A 8 14.58 -23.36 9.03
C GLY A 8 13.79 -24.16 8.01
N GLU A 9 14.40 -25.21 7.51
CA GLU A 9 13.98 -26.03 6.38
C GLU A 9 12.64 -25.63 5.77
N PRO A 10 12.55 -25.29 4.48
CA PRO A 10 11.31 -24.79 3.90
C PRO A 10 10.20 -25.69 4.42
N LEU A 11 9.24 -25.10 5.15
CA LEU A 11 8.01 -25.79 5.51
C LEU A 11 7.68 -26.66 4.30
N ASN A 12 7.55 -27.96 4.47
CA ASN A 12 7.39 -28.92 3.37
C ASN A 12 6.06 -28.71 2.62
N ILE A 13 5.77 -27.47 2.24
CA ILE A 13 4.79 -27.05 1.24
C ILE A 13 5.21 -27.60 -0.14
N THR A 14 6.43 -28.14 -0.25
CA THR A 14 6.98 -28.83 -1.42
C THR A 14 6.12 -29.99 -1.91
N THR A 15 5.12 -30.43 -1.18
CA THR A 15 4.22 -31.50 -1.60
C THR A 15 2.94 -31.00 -2.29
N PHE A 16 2.68 -29.70 -2.34
CA PHE A 16 1.55 -29.16 -3.08
C PHE A 16 1.93 -28.98 -4.55
N GLY A 17 1.67 -29.99 -5.38
CA GLY A 17 1.75 -29.90 -6.84
C GLY A 17 2.92 -30.56 -7.55
N SER A 18 3.72 -31.40 -6.92
CA SER A 18 4.60 -32.31 -7.68
C SER A 18 3.77 -33.48 -8.22
N GLY A 19 3.66 -33.52 -9.54
CA GLY A 19 2.84 -34.41 -10.36
C GLY A 19 2.57 -35.80 -9.79
N ASP A 20 1.47 -36.34 -10.19
CA ASP A 20 0.85 -37.62 -10.07
C ASP A 20 -0.39 -37.74 -9.16
N ASN A 21 -0.82 -36.68 -8.51
CA ASN A 21 -2.10 -36.71 -7.80
C ASN A 21 -2.90 -35.42 -8.06
N SER A 22 -3.86 -35.50 -8.99
CA SER A 22 -4.88 -34.48 -9.21
C SER A 22 -5.67 -34.09 -7.93
N SER A 23 -5.63 -34.93 -6.89
CA SER A 23 -6.22 -34.67 -5.58
C SER A 23 -5.43 -33.68 -4.72
N LYS A 24 -4.09 -33.60 -4.86
CA LYS A 24 -3.26 -32.70 -4.02
C LYS A 24 -3.34 -31.24 -4.43
N GLY A 25 -3.62 -30.94 -5.70
CA GLY A 25 -3.88 -29.57 -6.15
C GLY A 25 -5.19 -29.01 -5.59
N CYS A 26 -6.20 -29.86 -5.40
CA CYS A 26 -7.45 -29.48 -4.74
C CYS A 26 -7.26 -29.18 -3.26
N ASP A 27 -6.38 -29.90 -2.57
CA ASP A 27 -6.11 -29.70 -1.14
C ASP A 27 -5.46 -28.34 -0.87
N PHE A 28 -4.57 -27.87 -1.76
CA PHE A 28 -3.99 -26.53 -1.64
C PHE A 28 -5.06 -25.44 -1.81
N VAL A 29 -5.87 -25.51 -2.86
CA VAL A 29 -6.93 -24.52 -3.14
C VAL A 29 -7.96 -24.48 -2.01
N SER A 30 -8.21 -25.60 -1.34
CA SER A 30 -9.15 -25.69 -0.21
C SER A 30 -8.55 -25.24 1.11
N ASN A 31 -7.22 -25.24 1.27
CA ASN A 31 -6.55 -25.05 2.56
C ASN A 31 -5.52 -23.91 2.56
N TYR A 32 -5.45 -23.08 1.49
CA TYR A 32 -4.43 -22.03 1.40
C TYR A 32 -4.53 -21.01 2.56
N GLU A 33 -5.72 -20.69 3.02
CA GLU A 33 -5.93 -19.78 4.15
C GLU A 33 -5.36 -20.35 5.45
N THR A 34 -5.58 -21.66 5.69
CA THR A 34 -5.01 -22.34 6.85
C THR A 34 -3.48 -22.31 6.82
N ILE A 35 -2.88 -22.58 5.65
CA ILE A 35 -1.43 -22.57 5.47
C ILE A 35 -0.86 -21.16 5.70
N ILE A 36 -1.53 -20.13 5.16
CA ILE A 36 -1.12 -18.73 5.36
C ILE A 36 -1.16 -18.37 6.85
N ASN A 37 -2.25 -18.70 7.53
CA ASN A 37 -2.41 -18.45 8.96
C ASN A 37 -1.36 -19.17 9.80
N GLU A 38 -1.06 -20.42 9.51
CA GLU A 38 0.00 -21.18 10.20
C GLU A 38 1.39 -20.55 10.01
N ILE A 39 1.70 -20.06 8.81
CA ILE A 39 2.95 -19.35 8.53
C ILE A 39 3.00 -18.04 9.33
N GLN A 40 1.91 -17.28 9.35
CA GLN A 40 1.82 -16.02 10.08
C GLN A 40 1.99 -16.22 11.59
N GLU A 41 1.30 -17.18 12.18
CA GLU A 41 1.42 -17.53 13.60
C GLU A 41 2.82 -18.03 13.95
N THR A 42 3.42 -18.85 13.09
CA THR A 42 4.79 -19.33 13.28
C THR A 42 5.80 -18.19 13.22
N ALA A 43 5.66 -17.27 12.29
CA ALA A 43 6.51 -16.09 12.20
C ALA A 43 6.36 -15.20 13.44
N LYS A 44 5.12 -14.93 13.86
CA LYS A 44 4.80 -14.15 15.06
C LYS A 44 5.40 -14.76 16.33
N SER A 45 5.24 -16.08 16.52
CA SER A 45 5.78 -16.80 17.69
C SER A 45 7.31 -16.76 17.77
N ASN A 46 7.98 -16.66 16.62
CA ASN A 46 9.44 -16.55 16.52
C ASN A 46 9.94 -15.10 16.48
N GLY A 47 9.04 -14.10 16.56
CA GLY A 47 9.40 -12.68 16.51
C GLY A 47 9.86 -12.21 15.13
N TYR A 48 9.48 -12.90 14.05
CA TYR A 48 9.81 -12.50 12.69
C TYR A 48 8.74 -11.58 12.11
N PRO A 49 9.05 -10.33 11.78
CA PRO A 49 8.14 -9.47 11.05
C PRO A 49 8.03 -9.95 9.59
N ILE A 50 6.85 -10.33 9.16
CA ILE A 50 6.55 -10.70 7.78
C ILE A 50 5.35 -9.90 7.26
N ASP A 51 5.44 -9.41 6.01
CA ASP A 51 4.39 -8.64 5.34
C ASP A 51 3.61 -9.46 4.30
N GLY A 52 3.93 -10.74 4.17
CA GLY A 52 3.27 -11.63 3.22
C GLY A 52 3.98 -12.96 3.04
N VAL A 53 3.43 -13.77 2.13
CA VAL A 53 3.94 -15.10 1.77
C VAL A 53 4.14 -15.18 0.27
N VAL A 54 5.22 -15.78 -0.19
CA VAL A 54 5.47 -16.02 -1.60
C VAL A 54 5.31 -17.50 -1.91
N PHE A 55 4.33 -17.82 -2.73
CA PHE A 55 4.14 -19.17 -3.29
C PHE A 55 4.95 -19.30 -4.56
N LYS A 56 5.74 -20.34 -4.67
CA LYS A 56 6.60 -20.56 -5.83
C LYS A 56 6.51 -22.02 -6.31
N PHE A 57 6.54 -22.23 -7.63
CA PHE A 57 6.63 -23.58 -8.15
C PHE A 57 7.93 -24.25 -7.73
N ASN A 58 7.81 -25.47 -7.17
CA ASN A 58 8.96 -26.26 -6.75
C ASN A 58 9.75 -26.82 -7.97
N ASP A 59 9.05 -27.20 -9.04
CA ASP A 59 9.69 -27.59 -10.28
C ASP A 59 10.29 -26.36 -10.99
N CYS A 60 11.61 -26.27 -10.95
CA CYS A 60 12.36 -25.17 -11.55
C CYS A 60 12.29 -25.16 -13.08
N ALA A 61 12.11 -26.32 -13.73
CA ALA A 61 12.02 -26.42 -15.18
C ALA A 61 10.64 -25.90 -15.63
N TYR A 62 9.59 -26.35 -14.98
CA TYR A 62 8.25 -25.81 -15.20
C TYR A 62 8.18 -24.31 -14.91
N GLY A 63 8.71 -23.87 -13.76
CA GLY A 63 8.74 -22.47 -13.41
C GLY A 63 9.40 -21.58 -14.48
N ARG A 64 10.51 -22.03 -15.04
CA ARG A 64 11.18 -21.32 -16.15
C ARG A 64 10.37 -21.31 -17.45
N SER A 65 9.62 -22.39 -17.73
CA SER A 65 8.78 -22.48 -18.93
C SER A 65 7.64 -21.46 -18.97
N LEU A 66 7.23 -20.94 -17.79
CA LEU A 66 6.20 -19.89 -17.68
C LEU A 66 6.67 -18.51 -18.17
N GLY A 67 7.99 -18.36 -18.36
CA GLY A 67 8.61 -17.11 -18.79
C GLY A 67 8.65 -16.03 -17.71
N GLU A 68 8.91 -14.81 -18.17
CA GLU A 68 9.05 -13.63 -17.32
C GLU A 68 8.28 -12.43 -17.87
N THR A 69 8.01 -11.47 -17.03
CA THR A 69 7.60 -10.12 -17.40
C THR A 69 8.85 -9.23 -17.45
N THR A 70 8.70 -7.94 -17.76
CA THR A 70 9.82 -6.98 -17.74
C THR A 70 10.54 -6.89 -16.38
N HIS A 71 9.89 -7.32 -15.28
CA HIS A 71 10.41 -7.15 -13.91
C HIS A 71 10.39 -8.42 -13.06
N HIS A 72 9.58 -9.44 -13.41
CA HIS A 72 9.36 -10.60 -12.54
C HIS A 72 9.20 -11.89 -13.33
N PHE A 73 9.71 -12.99 -12.76
CA PHE A 73 9.40 -14.34 -13.23
C PHE A 73 7.93 -14.70 -12.93
N LYS A 74 7.25 -15.37 -13.87
CA LYS A 74 5.86 -15.84 -13.69
C LYS A 74 5.74 -17.11 -12.83
N ASN A 75 6.82 -17.55 -12.23
CA ASN A 75 6.90 -18.78 -11.44
C ASN A 75 6.54 -18.61 -9.96
N ALA A 76 6.13 -17.42 -9.56
CA ALA A 76 5.81 -17.13 -8.17
C ALA A 76 4.61 -16.19 -8.07
N LEU A 77 3.86 -16.32 -6.97
CA LEU A 77 2.75 -15.46 -6.60
C LEU A 77 2.98 -14.95 -5.18
N ALA A 78 2.98 -13.64 -5.02
CA ALA A 78 3.06 -13.02 -3.70
C ALA A 78 1.64 -12.81 -3.15
N PHE A 79 1.42 -13.30 -1.93
CA PHE A 79 0.25 -13.00 -1.13
C PHE A 79 0.67 -12.01 -0.03
N LYS A 80 0.12 -10.81 -0.05
CA LYS A 80 0.35 -9.79 0.97
C LYS A 80 -0.71 -9.90 2.05
N PHE A 81 -0.29 -9.76 3.32
CA PHE A 81 -1.25 -9.59 4.40
C PHE A 81 -1.92 -8.23 4.28
N TYR A 82 -3.15 -8.14 4.79
CA TYR A 82 -3.76 -6.83 4.99
C TYR A 82 -3.06 -6.16 6.17
N ASP A 83 -2.61 -4.94 5.94
CA ASP A 83 -2.09 -4.11 7.02
C ASP A 83 -3.26 -3.70 7.93
N ASP A 84 -3.06 -3.70 9.24
CA ASP A 84 -4.04 -3.18 10.18
C ASP A 84 -4.24 -1.68 9.91
N THR A 85 -5.51 -1.24 9.87
CA THR A 85 -5.83 0.18 9.71
C THR A 85 -6.11 0.82 11.06
N TYR A 86 -5.72 2.08 11.19
CA TYR A 86 -5.87 2.89 12.39
C TYR A 86 -6.68 4.14 12.07
N THR A 87 -7.68 4.41 12.86
CA THR A 87 -8.56 5.56 12.66
C THR A 87 -7.94 6.81 13.25
N THR A 88 -7.93 7.91 12.47
CA THR A 88 -7.49 9.24 12.91
C THR A 88 -8.29 10.33 12.20
N ARG A 89 -7.96 11.62 12.42
CA ARG A 89 -8.66 12.75 11.82
C ARG A 89 -7.74 13.58 10.95
N LEU A 90 -8.18 13.86 9.72
CA LEU A 90 -7.49 14.75 8.81
C LEU A 90 -7.49 16.18 9.36
N LEU A 91 -6.33 16.79 9.48
CA LEU A 91 -6.18 18.18 9.92
C LEU A 91 -6.05 19.14 8.74
N ASP A 92 -5.21 18.79 7.76
CA ASP A 92 -4.98 19.62 6.57
C ASP A 92 -4.35 18.79 5.42
N ILE A 93 -4.19 19.43 4.27
CA ILE A 93 -3.36 18.93 3.16
C ILE A 93 -2.29 19.96 2.85
N GLU A 94 -1.05 19.58 3.07
CA GLU A 94 0.12 20.35 2.69
C GLU A 94 0.54 20.00 1.26
N TRP A 95 0.96 21.01 0.50
CA TRP A 95 1.43 20.84 -0.87
C TRP A 95 2.93 21.06 -0.94
N THR A 96 3.66 20.03 -1.24
CA THR A 96 5.13 20.07 -1.36
C THR A 96 5.54 20.12 -2.82
N MET A 97 6.39 21.09 -3.19
CA MET A 97 6.86 21.23 -4.57
C MET A 97 8.13 20.42 -4.81
N GLY A 98 8.08 19.54 -5.82
CA GLY A 98 9.25 18.83 -6.34
C GLY A 98 10.11 19.70 -7.25
N ARG A 99 11.30 19.23 -7.60
CA ARG A 99 12.26 19.93 -8.48
C ARG A 99 11.74 20.18 -9.91
N THR A 100 10.72 19.46 -10.31
CA THR A 100 10.07 19.58 -11.63
C THR A 100 8.89 20.55 -11.63
N GLY A 101 8.64 21.28 -10.53
CA GLY A 101 7.45 22.13 -10.39
C GLY A 101 6.16 21.38 -10.05
N VAL A 102 6.20 20.05 -9.91
CA VAL A 102 5.04 19.26 -9.52
C VAL A 102 4.78 19.44 -8.02
N LEU A 103 3.53 19.74 -7.69
CA LEU A 103 3.02 19.86 -6.32
C LEU A 103 2.40 18.54 -5.87
N THR A 104 2.97 17.94 -4.85
CA THR A 104 2.51 16.69 -4.26
C THR A 104 1.69 16.95 -3.00
N PRO A 105 0.43 16.47 -2.92
CA PRO A 105 -0.38 16.59 -1.72
C PRO A 105 0.10 15.61 -0.64
N VAL A 106 0.21 16.12 0.59
CA VAL A 106 0.56 15.35 1.79
C VAL A 106 -0.54 15.59 2.82
N ALA A 107 -1.22 14.54 3.23
CA ALA A 107 -2.20 14.62 4.30
C ALA A 107 -1.50 14.80 5.64
N ILE A 108 -1.99 15.75 6.43
CA ILE A 108 -1.61 15.98 7.83
C ILE A 108 -2.80 15.56 8.67
N PHE A 109 -2.57 14.72 9.69
CA PHE A 109 -3.64 14.20 10.53
C PHE A 109 -3.21 14.12 12.01
N GLU A 110 -4.16 13.92 12.89
CA GLU A 110 -3.87 13.75 14.32
C GLU A 110 -2.89 12.59 14.50
N PRO A 111 -1.83 12.75 15.34
CA PRO A 111 -0.83 11.72 15.53
C PRO A 111 -1.46 10.40 15.99
N VAL A 112 -1.09 9.31 15.35
CA VAL A 112 -1.53 7.96 15.68
C VAL A 112 -0.32 7.04 15.80
N ASP A 113 -0.32 6.17 16.81
CA ASP A 113 0.72 5.15 16.96
C ASP A 113 0.38 3.95 16.07
N ILE A 114 1.31 3.62 15.19
CA ILE A 114 1.22 2.45 14.30
C ILE A 114 2.48 1.62 14.52
N ASP A 115 2.34 0.44 15.09
CA ASP A 115 3.43 -0.51 15.36
C ASP A 115 4.62 0.14 16.10
N GLY A 116 4.31 0.91 17.16
CA GLY A 116 5.32 1.53 18.02
C GLY A 116 6.03 2.74 17.41
N SER A 117 5.47 3.32 16.34
CA SER A 117 5.93 4.61 15.83
C SER A 117 4.78 5.56 15.56
N THR A 118 4.93 6.80 16.02
CA THR A 118 3.93 7.86 15.81
C THR A 118 3.98 8.36 14.37
N VAL A 119 2.83 8.37 13.72
CA VAL A 119 2.63 8.83 12.36
C VAL A 119 1.61 9.97 12.35
N GLU A 120 1.89 11.03 11.61
CA GLU A 120 1.04 12.22 11.49
C GLU A 120 0.94 12.76 10.05
N ARG A 121 1.61 12.10 9.12
CA ARG A 121 1.71 12.52 7.71
C ARG A 121 1.68 11.32 6.77
N ALA A 122 0.95 11.44 5.65
CA ALA A 122 0.95 10.46 4.58
C ALA A 122 0.91 11.12 3.20
N SER A 123 1.70 10.63 2.25
CA SER A 123 1.64 11.13 0.88
C SER A 123 0.34 10.69 0.20
N LEU A 124 -0.30 11.64 -0.50
CA LEU A 124 -1.44 11.37 -1.38
C LEU A 124 -1.00 11.27 -2.85
N HIS A 125 0.29 11.23 -3.11
CA HIS A 125 0.97 11.07 -4.39
C HIS A 125 0.61 12.12 -5.45
N ASN A 126 -0.66 12.24 -5.81
CA ASN A 126 -1.17 13.17 -6.83
C ASN A 126 -2.68 13.44 -6.63
N ILE A 127 -3.24 14.32 -7.46
CA ILE A 127 -4.67 14.68 -7.40
C ILE A 127 -5.57 13.46 -7.64
N SER A 128 -5.22 12.56 -8.56
CA SER A 128 -6.05 11.40 -8.88
C SER A 128 -6.17 10.45 -7.70
N VAL A 129 -5.06 10.17 -6.99
CA VAL A 129 -5.06 9.35 -5.78
C VAL A 129 -5.85 10.03 -4.67
N MET A 130 -5.59 11.33 -4.43
CA MET A 130 -6.34 12.12 -3.45
C MET A 130 -7.84 12.11 -3.75
N ALA A 131 -8.23 12.32 -5.01
CA ALA A 131 -9.62 12.28 -5.42
C ALA A 131 -10.22 10.88 -5.20
N GLY A 132 -9.51 9.80 -5.50
CA GLY A 132 -9.97 8.43 -5.27
C GLY A 132 -10.33 8.16 -3.81
N ILE A 133 -9.53 8.66 -2.87
CA ILE A 133 -9.75 8.51 -1.43
C ILE A 133 -10.94 9.35 -0.95
N PHE A 134 -11.01 10.64 -1.33
CA PHE A 134 -11.96 11.62 -0.80
C PHE A 134 -13.18 11.90 -1.69
N SER A 135 -13.29 11.25 -2.88
CA SER A 135 -14.41 11.43 -3.80
C SER A 135 -15.75 10.97 -3.18
N PRO A 136 -16.88 11.62 -3.54
CA PRO A 136 -17.02 12.75 -4.48
C PRO A 136 -16.90 14.14 -3.84
N LEU A 137 -16.83 14.25 -2.51
CA LEU A 137 -16.96 15.53 -1.79
C LEU A 137 -15.63 16.28 -1.66
N GLY A 138 -14.50 15.56 -1.82
CA GLY A 138 -13.16 16.07 -1.54
C GLY A 138 -12.78 15.96 -0.06
N PRO A 139 -11.53 16.34 0.30
CA PRO A 139 -11.04 16.29 1.66
C PRO A 139 -11.63 17.41 2.52
N HIS A 140 -11.90 17.10 3.80
CA HIS A 140 -12.41 18.06 4.78
C HIS A 140 -11.59 17.98 6.06
N LYS A 141 -11.41 19.14 6.74
CA LYS A 141 -10.79 19.16 8.07
C LYS A 141 -11.64 18.38 9.06
N TYR A 142 -10.96 17.64 9.93
CA TYR A 142 -11.54 16.77 10.95
C TYR A 142 -12.32 15.57 10.41
N GLN A 143 -12.23 15.31 9.09
CA GLN A 143 -12.74 14.10 8.47
C GLN A 143 -12.02 12.88 9.05
N GLU A 144 -12.78 11.87 9.44
CA GLU A 144 -12.23 10.60 9.90
C GLU A 144 -11.61 9.85 8.71
N ILE A 145 -10.39 9.39 8.90
CA ILE A 145 -9.62 8.64 7.91
C ILE A 145 -9.03 7.38 8.54
N GLU A 146 -8.85 6.36 7.73
CA GLU A 146 -8.13 5.15 8.09
C GLU A 146 -6.72 5.19 7.48
N VAL A 147 -5.71 4.99 8.32
CA VAL A 147 -4.30 5.02 7.92
C VAL A 147 -3.63 3.69 8.24
N PHE A 148 -2.62 3.33 7.45
CA PHE A 148 -1.83 2.13 7.64
C PHE A 148 -0.39 2.36 7.17
N LYS A 149 0.52 1.44 7.46
CA LYS A 149 1.88 1.46 6.91
C LYS A 149 2.04 0.42 5.84
N ALA A 150 2.10 0.84 4.59
CA ALA A 150 2.45 -0.06 3.50
C ALA A 150 3.87 -0.60 3.69
N ASN A 151 4.03 -1.92 3.55
CA ASN A 151 5.29 -2.63 3.79
C ASN A 151 5.90 -2.34 5.18
N MET A 152 5.07 -2.09 6.20
CA MET A 152 5.46 -1.78 7.58
C MET A 152 6.27 -0.48 7.74
N ILE A 153 6.41 0.34 6.70
CA ILE A 153 7.30 1.51 6.68
C ILE A 153 6.60 2.77 6.22
N ILE A 154 5.84 2.72 5.12
CA ILE A 154 5.35 3.90 4.41
C ILE A 154 3.90 4.21 4.81
N PRO A 155 3.63 5.33 5.51
CA PRO A 155 2.26 5.73 5.85
C PRO A 155 1.42 6.01 4.61
N GLN A 156 0.22 5.44 4.58
CA GLN A 156 -0.77 5.65 3.52
C GLN A 156 -2.18 5.79 4.13
N ILE A 157 -3.08 6.43 3.38
CA ILE A 157 -4.50 6.50 3.73
C ILE A 157 -5.23 5.40 2.97
N ALA A 158 -5.90 4.52 3.70
CA ALA A 158 -6.71 3.44 3.15
C ALA A 158 -8.08 3.95 2.69
N SER A 159 -8.73 4.73 3.53
CA SER A 159 -10.08 5.23 3.27
C SER A 159 -10.35 6.55 4.02
N ALA A 160 -11.43 7.22 3.64
CA ALA A 160 -11.96 8.39 4.32
C ALA A 160 -13.47 8.27 4.50
N ASN A 161 -13.94 8.55 5.70
CA ASN A 161 -15.38 8.60 6.00
C ASN A 161 -16.02 9.76 5.22
N LYS A 162 -17.17 9.51 4.60
CA LYS A 162 -17.88 10.46 3.74
C LYS A 162 -19.12 11.06 4.39
N GLU A 163 -19.35 10.75 5.67
CA GLU A 163 -20.50 11.21 6.43
C GLU A 163 -20.14 12.39 7.33
N GLY A 164 -21.12 13.23 7.62
CA GLY A 164 -20.97 14.34 8.57
C GLY A 164 -20.00 15.44 8.14
N LEU A 165 -19.80 15.62 6.82
CA LEU A 165 -18.90 16.62 6.27
C LEU A 165 -19.62 17.96 6.08
N TYR A 166 -18.96 19.06 6.46
CA TYR A 166 -19.46 20.42 6.34
C TYR A 166 -18.64 21.19 5.31
N GLU A 167 -19.29 21.86 4.37
CA GLU A 167 -18.63 22.58 3.27
C GLU A 167 -17.63 23.65 3.77
N GLU A 168 -17.87 24.23 4.94
CA GLU A 168 -16.96 25.18 5.61
C GLU A 168 -15.60 24.58 6.00
N ASN A 169 -15.55 23.26 6.18
CA ASN A 169 -14.33 22.51 6.53
C ASN A 169 -13.61 21.94 5.30
N LYS A 170 -14.09 22.20 4.11
CA LYS A 170 -13.51 21.68 2.87
C LYS A 170 -12.12 22.21 2.62
N ILE A 171 -11.19 21.31 2.35
CA ILE A 171 -9.82 21.66 1.98
C ILE A 171 -9.75 21.78 0.46
N LEU A 172 -9.38 22.96 -0.01
CA LEU A 172 -9.33 23.29 -1.44
C LEU A 172 -7.95 22.98 -2.03
N ILE A 173 -7.94 22.57 -3.29
CA ILE A 173 -6.71 22.51 -4.08
C ILE A 173 -6.22 23.95 -4.31
N PRO A 174 -4.95 24.27 -4.01
CA PRO A 174 -4.45 25.64 -4.14
C PRO A 174 -4.44 26.10 -5.61
N ARG A 175 -4.87 27.32 -5.85
CA ARG A 175 -4.78 27.99 -7.16
C ARG A 175 -3.48 28.75 -7.31
N GLU A 176 -2.80 29.02 -6.22
CA GLU A 176 -1.50 29.67 -6.15
C GLU A 176 -0.48 28.73 -5.54
N CYS A 177 0.72 28.74 -6.10
CA CYS A 177 1.82 27.92 -5.62
C CYS A 177 2.23 28.35 -4.21
N PRO A 178 2.25 27.46 -3.21
CA PRO A 178 2.62 27.81 -1.84
C PRO A 178 4.09 28.20 -1.69
N VAL A 179 4.91 27.99 -2.73
CA VAL A 179 6.36 28.29 -2.69
C VAL A 179 6.68 29.64 -3.33
N CYS A 180 6.14 29.92 -4.52
CA CYS A 180 6.48 31.14 -5.27
C CYS A 180 5.31 32.12 -5.44
N GLY A 181 4.07 31.76 -5.08
CA GLY A 181 2.86 32.55 -5.28
C GLY A 181 2.34 32.56 -6.72
N GLY A 182 3.01 31.89 -7.65
CA GLY A 182 2.58 31.78 -9.03
C GLY A 182 1.34 30.90 -9.21
N MET A 183 0.78 30.90 -10.39
CA MET A 183 -0.44 30.12 -10.66
C MET A 183 -0.14 28.61 -10.68
N THR A 184 -1.12 27.83 -10.28
CA THR A 184 -1.08 26.36 -10.41
C THR A 184 -2.04 25.87 -11.48
N GLN A 185 -1.72 24.77 -12.12
CA GLN A 185 -2.53 24.13 -13.15
C GLN A 185 -2.59 22.62 -12.98
N HIS A 186 -3.75 22.04 -13.30
CA HIS A 186 -3.88 20.59 -13.41
C HIS A 186 -3.25 20.13 -14.72
N TRP A 187 -2.38 19.13 -14.63
CA TRP A 187 -1.72 18.52 -15.79
C TRP A 187 -2.01 17.02 -15.81
N ALA A 188 -2.45 16.51 -16.96
CA ALA A 188 -2.63 15.08 -17.17
C ALA A 188 -1.28 14.45 -17.52
N GLU A 189 -0.84 13.47 -16.72
CA GLU A 189 0.38 12.70 -16.93
C GLU A 189 0.06 11.21 -16.88
N ASN A 190 0.17 10.54 -18.02
CA ASN A 190 -0.28 9.16 -18.18
C ASN A 190 -1.76 9.03 -17.76
N ASP A 191 -2.06 8.11 -16.82
CA ASP A 191 -3.41 7.88 -16.30
C ASP A 191 -3.71 8.68 -15.01
N SER A 192 -2.91 9.68 -14.67
CA SER A 192 -3.05 10.46 -13.45
C SER A 192 -3.10 11.96 -13.72
N VAL A 193 -3.66 12.71 -12.75
CA VAL A 193 -3.68 14.18 -12.76
C VAL A 193 -2.76 14.66 -11.64
N VAL A 194 -1.82 15.51 -12.00
CA VAL A 194 -0.90 16.21 -11.09
C VAL A 194 -1.21 17.70 -11.03
N LEU A 195 -0.80 18.38 -9.97
CA LEU A 195 -0.82 19.83 -9.87
C LEU A 195 0.58 20.34 -10.18
N VAL A 196 0.71 21.33 -11.06
CA VAL A 196 1.99 21.93 -11.42
C VAL A 196 1.97 23.43 -11.18
N CYS A 197 3.12 23.97 -10.76
CA CYS A 197 3.38 25.40 -10.78
C CYS A 197 3.82 25.79 -12.19
N ILE A 198 3.23 26.83 -12.77
CA ILE A 198 3.48 27.26 -14.16
C ILE A 198 4.41 28.48 -14.27
N ASP A 199 4.95 28.94 -13.13
CA ASP A 199 5.97 30.00 -13.09
C ASP A 199 7.40 29.44 -13.06
#